data_0af48ade95cd8fffdbb1b22b2882cc2a
#
_entry.id   0af48ade95cd8fffdbb1b22b2882cc2a
#
_cell.length_a   1.000
_cell.length_b   1.000
_cell.length_c   1.000
_cell.angle_alpha   90.00
_cell.angle_beta   90.00
_cell.angle_gamma   90.00
#
_symmetry.space_group_name_H-M   'P 1'
#
loop_
_entity.id
_entity.type
_entity.pdbx_description
1 polymer ?
#
loop_
_entity_poly.entity_id
_entity_poly.type
_entity_poly.pdbx_seq_one_letter_code
_entity_poly.pdbx_strand_id
1 'polypeptide(L)'
;MKKLNNLLINIGLIFVALITGILAGEIGLRVAKIEGLKKTNNNEPHRPTIFHTHDPHRGWALQPGFTAWWREEGEAYIEINSDGLRDREYSKIKPKNTLRIAILGDSFAEAVQVPIEKTFWSIIEQKLTKCDSITDRKVEVI
;
A
#
# COMPACT_ATOMS: atom_id res chain seq x y z
N MET A 1 60.79 10.53 0.71
CA MET A 1 59.88 11.46 1.43
C MET A 1 58.86 12.17 0.50
N LYS A 2 59.22 12.79 -0.62
CA LYS A 2 58.25 13.47 -1.53
C LYS A 2 57.12 12.55 -2.06
N LYS A 3 57.39 11.30 -2.45
CA LYS A 3 56.36 10.35 -2.95
C LYS A 3 55.31 9.98 -1.90
N LEU A 4 55.73 9.85 -0.62
CA LEU A 4 54.80 9.52 0.47
C LEU A 4 53.89 10.71 0.78
N ASN A 5 54.40 11.93 0.77
CA ASN A 5 53.60 13.14 0.98
C ASN A 5 52.54 13.31 -0.14
N ASN A 6 52.93 13.08 -1.40
CA ASN A 6 51.97 13.13 -2.50
C ASN A 6 50.90 12.06 -2.40
N LEU A 7 51.24 10.87 -1.95
CA LEU A 7 50.26 9.80 -1.71
C LEU A 7 49.25 10.19 -0.61
N LEU A 8 49.75 10.72 0.50
CA LEU A 8 48.88 11.17 1.62
C LEU A 8 47.97 12.33 1.18
N ILE A 9 48.48 13.28 0.41
CA ILE A 9 47.67 14.39 -0.16
C ILE A 9 46.56 13.83 -1.07
N ASN A 10 46.89 12.92 -1.97
CA ASN A 10 45.91 12.31 -2.88
C ASN A 10 44.83 11.53 -2.12
N ILE A 11 45.20 10.77 -1.09
CA ILE A 11 44.24 10.06 -0.22
C ILE A 11 43.33 11.08 0.48
N GLY A 12 43.89 12.16 1.01
CA GLY A 12 43.08 13.22 1.65
C GLY A 12 42.10 13.88 0.70
N LEU A 13 42.50 14.14 -0.55
CA LEU A 13 41.63 14.71 -1.57
C LEU A 13 40.49 13.77 -1.94
N ILE A 14 40.74 12.44 -2.02
CA ILE A 14 39.73 11.44 -2.27
C ILE A 14 38.69 11.43 -1.14
N PHE A 15 39.13 11.46 0.13
CA PHE A 15 38.22 11.52 1.28
C PHE A 15 37.36 12.78 1.27
N VAL A 16 37.93 13.93 0.98
CA VAL A 16 37.20 15.21 0.88
C VAL A 16 36.15 15.13 -0.25
N ALA A 17 36.52 14.59 -1.41
CA ALA A 17 35.61 14.44 -2.53
C ALA A 17 34.44 13.49 -2.21
N LEU A 18 34.69 12.36 -1.52
CA LEU A 18 33.67 11.43 -1.08
C LEU A 18 32.70 12.08 -0.08
N ILE A 19 33.22 12.76 0.93
CA ILE A 19 32.38 13.44 1.93
C ILE A 19 31.50 14.51 1.27
N THR A 20 32.08 15.33 0.39
CA THR A 20 31.33 16.37 -0.34
C THR A 20 30.25 15.76 -1.25
N GLY A 21 30.56 14.64 -1.92
CA GLY A 21 29.58 13.93 -2.75
C GLY A 21 28.41 13.37 -1.94
N ILE A 22 28.69 12.76 -0.78
CA ILE A 22 27.65 12.24 0.13
C ILE A 22 26.78 13.38 0.66
N LEU A 23 27.38 14.47 1.10
CA LEU A 23 26.62 15.63 1.61
C LEU A 23 25.76 16.27 0.52
N ALA A 24 26.27 16.43 -0.68
CA ALA A 24 25.53 16.96 -1.80
C ALA A 24 24.35 16.03 -2.19
N GLY A 25 24.57 14.71 -2.18
CA GLY A 25 23.53 13.72 -2.39
C GLY A 25 22.42 13.78 -1.33
N GLU A 26 22.80 13.87 -0.06
CA GLU A 26 21.84 13.98 1.05
C GLU A 26 21.00 15.27 0.95
N ILE A 27 21.64 16.40 0.64
CA ILE A 27 20.93 17.67 0.44
C ILE A 27 19.98 17.56 -0.75
N GLY A 28 20.43 16.99 -1.87
CA GLY A 28 19.62 16.79 -3.05
C GLY A 28 18.38 15.93 -2.77
N LEU A 29 18.54 14.83 -2.04
CA LEU A 29 17.43 13.96 -1.64
C LEU A 29 16.45 14.67 -0.70
N ARG A 30 16.94 15.47 0.24
CA ARG A 30 16.07 16.25 1.15
C ARG A 30 15.26 17.29 0.39
N VAL A 31 15.87 17.98 -0.57
CA VAL A 31 15.19 18.98 -1.41
C VAL A 31 14.14 18.30 -2.28
N ALA A 32 14.49 17.20 -2.95
CA ALA A 32 13.55 16.41 -3.76
C ALA A 32 12.37 15.87 -2.94
N LYS A 33 12.64 15.39 -1.71
CA LYS A 33 11.59 14.91 -0.80
C LYS A 33 10.67 16.05 -0.35
N ILE A 34 11.20 17.25 -0.11
CA ILE A 34 10.39 18.43 0.25
C ILE A 34 9.48 18.84 -0.91
N GLU A 35 9.96 18.79 -2.16
CA GLU A 35 9.13 19.08 -3.33
C GLU A 35 8.04 18.02 -3.54
N GLY A 36 8.34 16.75 -3.31
CA GLY A 36 7.36 15.66 -3.34
C GLY A 36 6.27 15.83 -2.27
N LEU A 37 6.61 16.29 -1.08
CA LEU A 37 5.67 16.54 0.02
C LEU A 37 4.83 17.82 -0.19
N LYS A 38 5.35 18.83 -0.87
CA LYS A 38 4.58 20.05 -1.18
C LYS A 38 3.47 19.84 -2.20
N LYS A 39 3.50 18.76 -2.96
CA LYS A 39 2.47 18.43 -3.94
C LYS A 39 1.21 17.81 -3.34
N THR A 40 1.27 17.38 -2.09
CA THR A 40 0.08 17.01 -1.31
C THR A 40 -0.45 18.26 -0.63
N ASN A 41 -1.46 18.86 -1.24
CA ASN A 41 -2.17 20.04 -0.73
C ASN A 41 -3.07 19.60 0.45
N ASN A 42 -2.46 19.42 1.64
CA ASN A 42 -3.11 18.88 2.82
C ASN A 42 -3.35 19.98 3.84
N ASN A 43 -4.48 20.65 3.75
CA ASN A 43 -5.04 21.45 4.84
C ASN A 43 -5.73 20.60 5.92
N GLU A 44 -5.64 19.28 5.85
CA GLU A 44 -6.10 18.39 6.91
C GLU A 44 -4.89 17.77 7.65
N PRO A 45 -4.91 17.74 9.00
CA PRO A 45 -3.87 17.06 9.76
C PRO A 45 -3.85 15.60 9.34
N HIS A 46 -2.72 15.16 8.79
CA HIS A 46 -2.50 13.78 8.39
C HIS A 46 -2.49 12.89 9.64
N ARG A 47 -3.68 12.45 10.04
CA ARG A 47 -3.81 11.39 11.04
C ARG A 47 -3.61 10.08 10.31
N PRO A 48 -2.65 9.23 10.71
CA PRO A 48 -2.55 7.90 10.16
C PRO A 48 -3.92 7.22 10.33
N THR A 49 -4.46 6.73 9.23
CA THR A 49 -5.76 6.07 9.22
C THR A 49 -5.58 4.70 9.85
N ILE A 50 -5.83 4.59 11.17
CA ILE A 50 -5.73 3.33 11.90
C ILE A 50 -7.09 2.64 11.81
N PHE A 51 -7.19 1.63 10.96
CA PHE A 51 -8.39 0.80 10.78
C PHE A 51 -8.17 -0.64 11.27
N HIS A 52 -7.12 -0.85 12.06
CA HIS A 52 -6.82 -2.11 12.71
C HIS A 52 -7.28 -2.09 14.17
N THR A 53 -7.78 -3.23 14.65
CA THR A 53 -8.15 -3.46 16.04
C THR A 53 -7.43 -4.69 16.58
N HIS A 54 -7.30 -4.78 17.91
CA HIS A 54 -6.73 -5.95 18.55
C HIS A 54 -7.65 -7.16 18.38
N ASP A 55 -7.07 -8.29 17.97
CA ASP A 55 -7.74 -9.58 17.88
C ASP A 55 -6.98 -10.61 18.75
N PRO A 56 -7.63 -11.27 19.72
CA PRO A 56 -6.97 -12.17 20.68
C PRO A 56 -6.40 -13.43 20.05
N HIS A 57 -6.84 -13.82 18.85
CA HIS A 57 -6.40 -15.02 18.16
C HIS A 57 -5.38 -14.74 17.06
N ARG A 58 -5.48 -13.57 16.41
CA ARG A 58 -4.66 -13.19 15.25
C ARG A 58 -3.65 -12.08 15.56
N GLY A 59 -3.73 -11.48 16.77
CA GLY A 59 -2.99 -10.30 17.16
C GLY A 59 -3.65 -9.00 16.71
N TRP A 60 -4.08 -8.91 15.47
CA TRP A 60 -4.81 -7.76 14.93
C TRP A 60 -5.81 -8.20 13.84
N ALA A 61 -6.79 -7.36 13.59
CA ALA A 61 -7.81 -7.52 12.55
C ALA A 61 -8.22 -6.13 12.00
N LEU A 62 -8.87 -6.12 10.85
CA LEU A 62 -9.54 -4.92 10.38
C LEU A 62 -10.74 -4.60 11.27
N GLN A 63 -10.97 -3.31 11.53
CA GLN A 63 -12.07 -2.85 12.37
C GLN A 63 -13.39 -2.91 11.58
N PRO A 64 -14.36 -3.76 11.96
CA PRO A 64 -15.64 -3.86 11.27
C PRO A 64 -16.39 -2.51 11.22
N GLY A 65 -16.99 -2.20 10.09
CA GLY A 65 -17.76 -0.97 9.87
C GLY A 65 -16.92 0.30 9.77
N PHE A 66 -15.60 0.20 9.74
CA PHE A 66 -14.73 1.35 9.59
C PHE A 66 -14.74 1.90 8.17
N THR A 67 -14.74 3.22 8.04
CA THR A 67 -14.63 3.92 6.75
C THR A 67 -13.69 5.10 6.86
N ALA A 68 -12.80 5.29 5.89
CA ALA A 68 -11.94 6.47 5.80
C ALA A 68 -11.30 6.64 4.42
N TRP A 69 -10.75 7.81 4.15
CA TRP A 69 -9.86 8.03 3.04
C TRP A 69 -8.43 7.58 3.38
N TRP A 70 -7.88 6.70 2.55
CA TRP A 70 -6.46 6.39 2.51
C TRP A 70 -5.77 7.31 1.50
N ARG A 71 -4.71 8.00 1.92
CA ARG A 71 -3.98 8.95 1.08
C ARG A 71 -2.46 8.77 1.14
N GLU A 72 -2.02 7.60 1.63
CA GLU A 72 -0.61 7.21 1.62
C GLU A 72 -0.35 6.26 0.44
N GLU A 73 0.70 6.51 -0.35
CA GLU A 73 1.10 5.67 -1.49
C GLU A 73 0.02 5.51 -2.59
N GLY A 74 -1.10 6.23 -2.46
CA GLY A 74 -2.25 6.18 -3.36
C GLY A 74 -3.44 6.94 -2.77
N GLU A 75 -4.58 6.91 -3.45
CA GLU A 75 -5.81 7.50 -2.93
C GLU A 75 -6.98 6.52 -3.14
N ALA A 76 -7.59 6.11 -2.02
CA ALA A 76 -8.76 5.24 -2.04
C ALA A 76 -9.67 5.50 -0.82
N TYR A 77 -10.97 5.34 -1.03
CA TYR A 77 -11.91 5.27 0.06
C TYR A 77 -11.94 3.82 0.58
N ILE A 78 -11.66 3.66 1.86
CA ILE A 78 -11.62 2.36 2.53
C ILE A 78 -12.94 2.14 3.23
N GLU A 79 -13.56 1.00 2.96
CA GLU A 79 -14.73 0.50 3.65
C GLU A 79 -14.44 -0.91 4.13
N ILE A 80 -14.62 -1.14 5.43
CA ILE A 80 -14.49 -2.44 6.06
C ILE A 80 -15.89 -2.90 6.42
N ASN A 81 -16.30 -4.04 5.89
CA ASN A 81 -17.63 -4.57 6.11
C ASN A 81 -17.85 -5.09 7.54
N SER A 82 -19.05 -5.56 7.85
CA SER A 82 -19.41 -6.04 9.18
C SER A 82 -18.65 -7.29 9.63
N ASP A 83 -18.05 -8.03 8.71
CA ASP A 83 -17.21 -9.20 8.99
C ASP A 83 -15.72 -8.87 9.09
N GLY A 84 -15.35 -7.59 8.98
CA GLY A 84 -13.95 -7.15 9.06
C GLY A 84 -13.16 -7.42 7.77
N LEU A 85 -13.81 -7.43 6.63
CA LEU A 85 -13.19 -7.56 5.31
C LEU A 85 -13.26 -6.20 4.59
N ARG A 86 -12.21 -5.85 3.87
CA ARG A 86 -12.24 -4.71 2.95
C ARG A 86 -13.00 -5.07 1.69
N ASP A 87 -14.31 -5.13 1.81
CA ASP A 87 -15.20 -5.48 0.72
C ASP A 87 -16.66 -5.10 1.06
N ARG A 88 -17.57 -5.30 0.10
CA ARG A 88 -19.00 -5.20 0.32
C ARG A 88 -19.50 -6.25 1.33
N GLU A 89 -20.72 -6.10 1.78
CA GLU A 89 -21.37 -7.10 2.63
C GLU A 89 -21.68 -8.39 1.87
N TYR A 90 -21.45 -9.52 2.52
CA TYR A 90 -21.74 -10.86 2.01
C TYR A 90 -22.58 -11.65 3.00
N SER A 91 -23.46 -12.50 2.48
CA SER A 91 -24.09 -13.52 3.32
C SER A 91 -23.05 -14.56 3.76
N LYS A 92 -22.96 -14.88 5.05
CA LYS A 92 -22.09 -15.94 5.58
C LYS A 92 -22.41 -17.29 4.95
N ILE A 93 -23.68 -17.56 4.73
CA ILE A 93 -24.12 -18.76 4.00
C ILE A 93 -24.04 -18.45 2.52
N LYS A 94 -23.23 -19.23 1.80
CA LYS A 94 -23.09 -19.07 0.35
C LYS A 94 -24.44 -19.32 -0.35
N PRO A 95 -24.95 -18.36 -1.14
CA PRO A 95 -26.18 -18.56 -1.88
C PRO A 95 -26.08 -19.73 -2.86
N LYS A 96 -27.25 -20.35 -3.18
CA LYS A 96 -27.33 -21.37 -4.24
C LYS A 96 -26.83 -20.76 -5.57
N ASN A 97 -26.30 -21.59 -6.44
CA ASN A 97 -25.77 -21.18 -7.74
C ASN A 97 -24.70 -20.07 -7.67
N THR A 98 -23.92 -20.02 -6.60
CA THR A 98 -22.84 -19.06 -6.45
C THR A 98 -21.48 -19.78 -6.44
N LEU A 99 -20.55 -19.30 -7.26
CA LEU A 99 -19.14 -19.60 -7.13
C LEU A 99 -18.53 -18.55 -6.19
N ARG A 100 -18.11 -18.96 -5.00
CA ARG A 100 -17.44 -18.07 -4.06
C ARG A 100 -15.97 -18.45 -3.98
N ILE A 101 -15.08 -17.48 -4.19
CA ILE A 101 -13.64 -17.61 -4.14
C ILE A 101 -13.15 -16.73 -3.00
N ALA A 102 -12.41 -17.30 -2.06
CA ALA A 102 -11.76 -16.55 -0.99
C ALA A 102 -10.30 -16.20 -1.41
N ILE A 103 -9.94 -14.94 -1.28
CA ILE A 103 -8.57 -14.46 -1.46
C ILE A 103 -7.93 -14.35 -0.09
N LEU A 104 -6.83 -15.07 0.10
CA LEU A 104 -6.03 -15.02 1.31
C LEU A 104 -4.68 -14.38 0.96
N GLY A 105 -4.28 -13.39 1.73
CA GLY A 105 -3.03 -12.68 1.48
C GLY A 105 -2.69 -11.68 2.59
N ASP A 106 -1.71 -10.88 2.32
CA ASP A 106 -1.20 -9.81 3.19
C ASP A 106 -1.70 -8.42 2.71
N SER A 107 -0.95 -7.37 2.98
CA SER A 107 -1.25 -6.00 2.56
C SER A 107 -1.45 -5.84 1.05
N PHE A 108 -0.87 -6.71 0.21
CA PHE A 108 -1.11 -6.69 -1.24
C PHE A 108 -2.52 -7.16 -1.59
N ALA A 109 -3.08 -8.11 -0.83
CA ALA A 109 -4.46 -8.53 -1.00
C ALA A 109 -5.42 -7.49 -0.42
N GLU A 110 -5.08 -6.86 0.70
CA GLU A 110 -5.82 -5.75 1.30
C GLU A 110 -5.86 -4.52 0.37
N ALA A 111 -4.74 -4.22 -0.33
CA ALA A 111 -4.63 -3.27 -1.44
C ALA A 111 -5.18 -1.86 -1.14
N VAL A 112 -4.96 -1.32 0.06
CA VAL A 112 -5.52 -0.03 0.52
C VAL A 112 -5.13 1.19 -0.33
N GLN A 113 -4.09 1.06 -1.16
CA GLN A 113 -3.57 2.12 -2.02
C GLN A 113 -4.44 2.37 -3.26
N VAL A 114 -5.35 1.46 -3.59
CA VAL A 114 -6.18 1.57 -4.80
C VAL A 114 -7.67 1.45 -4.47
N PRO A 115 -8.55 2.12 -5.25
CA PRO A 115 -9.99 1.93 -5.14
C PRO A 115 -10.40 0.46 -5.27
N ILE A 116 -11.44 0.04 -4.55
CA ILE A 116 -11.84 -1.36 -4.45
C ILE A 116 -12.10 -2.01 -5.81
N GLU A 117 -12.69 -1.28 -6.73
CA GLU A 117 -12.99 -1.74 -8.10
C GLU A 117 -11.75 -1.96 -8.98
N LYS A 118 -10.58 -1.46 -8.55
CA LYS A 118 -9.29 -1.62 -9.21
C LYS A 118 -8.41 -2.68 -8.58
N THR A 119 -8.84 -3.30 -7.51
CA THR A 119 -8.13 -4.40 -6.88
C THR A 119 -8.13 -5.63 -7.81
N PHE A 120 -7.08 -6.46 -7.71
CA PHE A 120 -6.96 -7.63 -8.58
C PHE A 120 -8.11 -8.62 -8.39
N TRP A 121 -8.58 -8.79 -7.17
CA TRP A 121 -9.69 -9.70 -6.85
C TRP A 121 -11.04 -9.17 -7.36
N SER A 122 -11.29 -7.88 -7.29
CA SER A 122 -12.46 -7.26 -7.92
C SER A 122 -12.43 -7.41 -9.45
N ILE A 123 -11.27 -7.27 -10.08
CA ILE A 123 -11.08 -7.49 -11.51
C ILE A 123 -11.30 -8.98 -11.87
N ILE A 124 -10.83 -9.90 -11.03
CA ILE A 124 -11.09 -11.34 -11.21
C ILE A 124 -12.60 -11.63 -11.20
N GLU A 125 -13.31 -11.08 -10.22
CA GLU A 125 -14.77 -11.25 -10.14
C GLU A 125 -15.48 -10.75 -11.40
N GLN A 126 -15.14 -9.53 -11.85
CA GLN A 126 -15.71 -8.94 -13.05
C GLN A 126 -15.45 -9.77 -14.31
N LYS A 127 -14.24 -10.33 -14.44
CA LYS A 127 -13.88 -11.17 -15.58
C LYS A 127 -14.58 -12.54 -15.53
N LEU A 128 -14.61 -13.16 -14.37
CA LEU A 128 -15.29 -14.46 -14.19
C LEU A 128 -16.80 -14.36 -14.41
N THR A 129 -17.42 -13.28 -13.98
CA THR A 129 -18.85 -13.02 -14.23
C THR A 129 -19.19 -12.94 -15.72
N LYS A 130 -18.22 -12.56 -16.56
CA LYS A 130 -18.38 -12.48 -18.02
C LYS A 130 -17.90 -13.73 -18.76
N CYS A 131 -17.48 -14.76 -18.05
CA CYS A 131 -16.95 -15.99 -18.65
C CYS A 131 -18.10 -16.94 -19.02
N ASP A 132 -18.20 -17.29 -20.29
CA ASP A 132 -19.28 -18.15 -20.82
C ASP A 132 -19.41 -19.49 -20.09
N SER A 133 -18.30 -20.02 -19.58
CA SER A 133 -18.28 -21.29 -18.83
C SER A 133 -18.91 -21.20 -17.43
N ILE A 134 -19.24 -19.99 -16.96
CA ILE A 134 -19.74 -19.73 -15.59
C ILE A 134 -21.05 -18.92 -15.59
N THR A 135 -21.62 -18.64 -16.76
CA THR A 135 -22.82 -17.77 -16.95
C THR A 135 -24.01 -18.14 -16.08
N ASP A 136 -24.15 -19.43 -15.74
CA ASP A 136 -25.28 -19.91 -14.92
C ASP A 136 -25.07 -19.72 -13.41
N ARG A 137 -23.95 -19.13 -12.99
CA ARG A 137 -23.60 -18.94 -11.58
C ARG A 137 -23.29 -17.47 -11.28
N LYS A 138 -23.76 -17.01 -10.12
CA LYS A 138 -23.23 -15.78 -9.54
C LYS A 138 -21.78 -16.02 -9.12
N VAL A 139 -20.89 -15.06 -9.38
CA VAL A 139 -19.51 -15.10 -8.90
C VAL A 139 -19.37 -14.11 -7.74
N GLU A 140 -18.70 -14.54 -6.69
CA GLU A 140 -18.30 -13.71 -5.56
C GLU A 140 -16.82 -14.00 -5.27
N VAL A 141 -15.97 -12.98 -5.28
CA VAL A 141 -14.56 -13.03 -4.88
C VAL A 141 -14.42 -12.17 -3.62
N ILE A 142 -13.96 -12.80 -2.53
CA ILE A 142 -13.94 -12.21 -1.18
C ILE A 142 -12.51 -12.20 -0.65
#